data_f2b27f4b631ab0924fcc0fb36f007de3
#
_entry.id   f2b27f4b631ab0924fcc0fb36f007de3
#
_cell.length_a   1.000
_cell.length_b   1.000
_cell.length_c   1.000
_cell.angle_alpha   90.00
_cell.angle_beta   90.00
_cell.angle_gamma   90.00
#
_symmetry.space_group_name_H-M   'P 1'
#
loop_
_entity.id
_entity.type
_entity.pdbx_description
1 polymer ?
#
loop_
_entity_poly.entity_id
_entity_poly.type
_entity_poly.pdbx_seq_one_letter_code
_entity_poly.pdbx_strand_id
1 'polypeptide(L)'
;KVCMDVGASTGGFTDCMLQNGAVKVYSIDVGYGQLAWKLREDERVVCMERQNIRHLDESLLDPRPDFASIDVSFISLKNVLPKAWASLKMGGRIVALIKPQFEAGREKVGKKGVVREPSTHIEVIDRVSKIAVKEGFKILDLDYSPIKGPEGNIEYLIYLEKIEDKLELEDGVLVDDIVIEDKYLPSENNNYEDYYSRIEKLVEESHSLDNK
;
A
#
# COMPACT_ATOMS: atom_id res chain seq x y z
N LYS A 1 2.90 -17.33 9.03
CA LYS A 1 3.05 -15.91 9.36
C LYS A 1 1.78 -15.38 10.02
N VAL A 2 1.91 -14.36 10.85
CA VAL A 2 0.81 -13.54 11.34
C VAL A 2 0.63 -12.38 10.35
N CYS A 3 -0.58 -12.14 9.92
CA CYS A 3 -0.87 -11.18 8.86
C CYS A 3 -1.89 -10.14 9.31
N MET A 4 -1.93 -9.01 8.61
CA MET A 4 -2.91 -7.95 8.77
C MET A 4 -3.47 -7.58 7.39
N ASP A 5 -4.78 -7.51 7.25
CA ASP A 5 -5.49 -7.11 6.04
C ASP A 5 -6.18 -5.77 6.31
N VAL A 6 -5.64 -4.68 5.76
CA VAL A 6 -6.14 -3.32 5.96
C VAL A 6 -7.01 -2.92 4.79
N GLY A 7 -8.31 -2.71 5.06
CA GLY A 7 -9.35 -2.58 4.05
C GLY A 7 -9.85 -3.96 3.61
N ALA A 8 -10.11 -4.84 4.57
CA ALA A 8 -10.41 -6.25 4.32
C ALA A 8 -11.67 -6.47 3.47
N SER A 9 -12.67 -5.59 3.55
CA SER A 9 -13.92 -5.68 2.79
C SER A 9 -14.56 -7.06 2.90
N THR A 10 -14.79 -7.76 1.80
CA THR A 10 -15.33 -9.14 1.79
C THR A 10 -14.32 -10.20 2.23
N GLY A 11 -13.03 -9.85 2.32
CA GLY A 11 -11.96 -10.72 2.82
C GLY A 11 -11.15 -11.42 1.74
N GLY A 12 -11.06 -10.85 0.53
CA GLY A 12 -10.29 -11.46 -0.56
C GLY A 12 -8.81 -11.67 -0.21
N PHE A 13 -8.14 -10.66 0.33
CA PHE A 13 -6.74 -10.79 0.77
C PHE A 13 -6.62 -11.64 2.04
N THR A 14 -7.55 -11.54 2.98
CA THR A 14 -7.62 -12.43 4.14
C THR A 14 -7.65 -13.89 3.71
N ASP A 15 -8.55 -14.28 2.81
CA ASP A 15 -8.67 -15.64 2.28
C ASP A 15 -7.39 -16.07 1.56
N CYS A 16 -6.82 -15.21 0.74
CA CYS A 16 -5.55 -15.46 0.05
C CYS A 16 -4.41 -15.75 1.04
N MET A 17 -4.25 -14.93 2.07
CA MET A 17 -3.22 -15.14 3.09
C MET A 17 -3.42 -16.45 3.86
N LEU A 18 -4.66 -16.82 4.20
CA LEU A 18 -4.97 -18.10 4.86
C LEU A 18 -4.63 -19.29 3.98
N GLN A 19 -4.97 -19.23 2.67
CA GLN A 19 -4.64 -20.29 1.71
C GLN A 19 -3.13 -20.44 1.52
N ASN A 20 -2.36 -19.36 1.72
CA ASN A 20 -0.89 -19.36 1.66
C ASN A 20 -0.23 -19.60 3.03
N GLY A 21 -0.96 -20.15 3.99
CA GLY A 21 -0.42 -20.64 5.25
C GLY A 21 -0.28 -19.59 6.36
N ALA A 22 -1.01 -18.49 6.30
CA ALA A 22 -1.13 -17.58 7.44
C ALA A 22 -1.75 -18.31 8.63
N VAL A 23 -1.12 -18.15 9.78
CA VAL A 23 -1.61 -18.78 11.05
C VAL A 23 -2.57 -17.87 11.80
N LYS A 24 -2.57 -16.58 11.49
CA LYS A 24 -3.49 -15.57 12.03
C LYS A 24 -3.61 -14.41 11.07
N VAL A 25 -4.81 -13.88 10.87
CA VAL A 25 -5.06 -12.69 10.06
C VAL A 25 -5.95 -11.71 10.82
N TYR A 26 -5.47 -10.50 11.05
CA TYR A 26 -6.27 -9.38 11.54
C TYR A 26 -6.94 -8.69 10.35
N SER A 27 -8.24 -8.87 10.19
CA SER A 27 -9.03 -8.30 9.09
C SER A 27 -9.66 -6.99 9.55
N ILE A 28 -9.06 -5.87 9.14
CA ILE A 28 -9.39 -4.52 9.61
C ILE A 28 -10.17 -3.78 8.52
N ASP A 29 -11.34 -3.28 8.85
CA ASP A 29 -12.17 -2.48 7.94
C ASP A 29 -12.99 -1.43 8.69
N VAL A 30 -13.22 -0.28 8.05
CA VAL A 30 -14.11 0.76 8.57
C VAL A 30 -15.59 0.39 8.44
N GLY A 31 -15.90 -0.51 7.50
CA GLY A 31 -17.25 -1.04 7.25
C GLY A 31 -17.70 -2.03 8.33
N TYR A 32 -18.91 -2.52 8.16
CA TYR A 32 -19.50 -3.49 9.05
C TYR A 32 -20.28 -4.55 8.26
N GLY A 33 -20.16 -5.82 8.66
CA GLY A 33 -20.92 -6.91 8.07
C GLY A 33 -20.47 -7.32 6.66
N GLN A 34 -19.32 -6.85 6.18
CA GLN A 34 -18.85 -7.13 4.82
C GLN A 34 -18.03 -8.40 4.72
N LEU A 35 -17.25 -8.73 5.76
CA LEU A 35 -16.38 -9.90 5.75
C LEU A 35 -17.20 -11.16 5.56
N ALA A 36 -16.81 -12.01 4.60
CA ALA A 36 -17.51 -13.24 4.27
C ALA A 36 -17.67 -14.15 5.50
N TRP A 37 -18.84 -14.79 5.64
CA TRP A 37 -19.20 -15.59 6.81
C TRP A 37 -18.17 -16.69 7.11
N LYS A 38 -17.71 -17.40 6.09
CA LYS A 38 -16.67 -18.43 6.23
C LYS A 38 -15.38 -17.94 6.89
N LEU A 39 -15.03 -16.66 6.66
CA LEU A 39 -13.83 -16.05 7.24
C LEU A 39 -14.08 -15.58 8.68
N ARG A 40 -15.32 -15.17 9.00
CA ARG A 40 -15.69 -14.83 10.39
C ARG A 40 -15.66 -16.04 11.31
N GLU A 41 -15.94 -17.23 10.78
CA GLU A 41 -15.94 -18.48 11.53
C GLU A 41 -14.56 -19.16 11.59
N ASP A 42 -13.58 -18.70 10.81
CA ASP A 42 -12.22 -19.24 10.83
C ASP A 42 -11.49 -18.76 12.09
N GLU A 43 -11.07 -19.69 12.94
CA GLU A 43 -10.38 -19.40 14.22
C GLU A 43 -9.08 -18.62 14.05
N ARG A 44 -8.50 -18.61 12.83
CA ARG A 44 -7.29 -17.85 12.49
C ARG A 44 -7.59 -16.39 12.19
N VAL A 45 -8.86 -16.00 12.00
CA VAL A 45 -9.28 -14.66 11.62
C VAL A 45 -9.75 -13.87 12.84
N VAL A 46 -9.17 -12.69 13.02
CA VAL A 46 -9.66 -11.69 13.97
C VAL A 46 -10.37 -10.60 13.17
N CYS A 47 -11.70 -10.60 13.21
CA CYS A 47 -12.54 -9.62 12.52
C CYS A 47 -12.55 -8.30 13.30
N MET A 48 -11.98 -7.23 12.72
CA MET A 48 -11.88 -5.89 13.30
C MET A 48 -12.63 -4.89 12.43
N GLU A 49 -13.94 -4.96 12.45
CA GLU A 49 -14.84 -4.05 11.73
C GLU A 49 -15.09 -2.74 12.50
N ARG A 50 -15.61 -1.71 11.80
CA ARG A 50 -15.76 -0.35 12.33
C ARG A 50 -14.44 0.22 12.89
N GLN A 51 -13.33 -0.28 12.40
CA GLN A 51 -11.99 0.08 12.85
C GLN A 51 -11.29 0.90 11.77
N ASN A 52 -11.07 2.18 12.05
CA ASN A 52 -10.22 3.00 11.22
C ASN A 52 -8.74 2.72 11.56
N ILE A 53 -7.96 2.30 10.58
CA ILE A 53 -6.55 1.98 10.77
C ILE A 53 -5.77 3.13 11.43
N ARG A 54 -6.09 4.39 11.13
CA ARG A 54 -5.41 5.55 11.72
C ARG A 54 -5.51 5.63 13.24
N HIS A 55 -6.55 5.03 13.80
CA HIS A 55 -6.85 5.06 15.23
C HIS A 55 -6.76 3.66 15.86
N LEU A 56 -6.14 2.72 15.15
CA LEU A 56 -5.92 1.38 15.68
C LEU A 56 -5.01 1.44 16.90
N ASP A 57 -5.42 0.79 17.97
CA ASP A 57 -4.56 0.49 19.11
C ASP A 57 -3.70 -0.75 18.78
N GLU A 58 -2.40 -0.54 18.60
CA GLU A 58 -1.48 -1.61 18.22
C GLU A 58 -1.34 -2.69 19.30
N SER A 59 -1.75 -2.42 20.54
CA SER A 59 -1.78 -3.42 21.62
C SER A 59 -2.77 -4.55 21.38
N LEU A 60 -3.76 -4.31 20.51
CA LEU A 60 -4.73 -5.33 20.08
C LEU A 60 -4.13 -6.35 19.09
N LEU A 61 -2.95 -6.05 18.53
CA LEU A 61 -2.24 -6.91 17.60
C LEU A 61 -1.21 -7.78 18.34
N ASP A 62 -1.69 -8.80 19.03
CA ASP A 62 -0.85 -9.77 19.71
C ASP A 62 -1.13 -11.20 19.18
N PRO A 63 -0.14 -11.87 18.57
CA PRO A 63 1.18 -11.38 18.20
C PRO A 63 1.17 -10.33 17.06
N ARG A 64 2.15 -9.44 17.04
CA ARG A 64 2.28 -8.44 15.97
C ARG A 64 2.44 -9.09 14.59
N PRO A 65 1.88 -8.50 13.53
CA PRO A 65 1.98 -9.04 12.17
C PRO A 65 3.41 -9.03 11.61
N ASP A 66 3.71 -10.09 10.84
CA ASP A 66 4.91 -10.19 10.00
C ASP A 66 4.67 -9.63 8.59
N PHE A 67 3.41 -9.58 8.17
CA PHE A 67 3.01 -9.17 6.82
C PHE A 67 1.69 -8.41 6.85
N ALA A 68 1.52 -7.47 5.93
CA ALA A 68 0.25 -6.77 5.71
C ALA A 68 -0.08 -6.62 4.23
N SER A 69 -1.37 -6.72 3.90
CA SER A 69 -1.96 -6.15 2.68
C SER A 69 -2.66 -4.85 3.02
N ILE A 70 -2.59 -3.85 2.12
CA ILE A 70 -3.30 -2.59 2.26
C ILE A 70 -4.06 -2.31 0.97
N ASP A 71 -5.39 -2.38 1.06
CA ASP A 71 -6.32 -2.05 -0.02
C ASP A 71 -7.41 -1.12 0.50
N VAL A 72 -7.09 0.15 0.61
CA VAL A 72 -7.98 1.18 1.14
C VAL A 72 -8.52 2.09 0.04
N SER A 73 -9.71 2.64 0.26
CA SER A 73 -10.37 3.58 -0.66
C SER A 73 -10.69 4.89 0.05
N PHE A 74 -10.71 5.98 -0.73
CA PHE A 74 -11.04 7.33 -0.26
C PHE A 74 -10.09 7.93 0.77
N ILE A 75 -8.88 7.39 0.86
CA ILE A 75 -7.82 7.84 1.76
C ILE A 75 -6.45 7.65 1.09
N SER A 76 -5.54 8.60 1.28
CA SER A 76 -4.16 8.49 0.83
C SER A 76 -3.35 7.53 1.74
N LEU A 77 -2.43 6.78 1.15
CA LEU A 77 -1.47 5.94 1.86
C LEU A 77 -0.61 6.74 2.85
N LYS A 78 -0.42 8.05 2.62
CA LYS A 78 0.20 8.98 3.57
C LYS A 78 -0.41 8.89 4.98
N ASN A 79 -1.71 8.64 5.06
CA ASN A 79 -2.43 8.55 6.34
C ASN A 79 -2.48 7.13 6.92
N VAL A 80 -2.06 6.13 6.17
CA VAL A 80 -2.13 4.71 6.53
C VAL A 80 -0.76 4.15 6.90
N LEU A 81 0.26 4.48 6.12
CA LEU A 81 1.62 3.93 6.28
C LEU A 81 2.23 4.17 7.66
N PRO A 82 2.07 5.34 8.34
CA PRO A 82 2.61 5.52 9.69
C PRO A 82 2.07 4.50 10.69
N LYS A 83 0.76 4.22 10.63
CA LYS A 83 0.12 3.26 11.52
C LYS A 83 0.46 1.81 11.14
N ALA A 84 0.55 1.51 9.85
CA ALA A 84 1.00 0.21 9.37
C ALA A 84 2.45 -0.08 9.84
N TRP A 85 3.33 0.92 9.78
CA TRP A 85 4.69 0.81 10.31
C TRP A 85 4.69 0.48 11.81
N ALA A 86 3.90 1.22 12.61
CA ALA A 86 3.80 1.02 14.05
C ALA A 86 3.24 -0.37 14.40
N SER A 87 2.36 -0.93 13.57
CA SER A 87 1.69 -2.22 13.79
C SER A 87 2.56 -3.44 13.50
N LEU A 88 3.47 -3.34 12.53
CA LEU A 88 4.30 -4.46 12.09
C LEU A 88 5.47 -4.75 13.03
N LYS A 89 5.95 -6.00 13.02
CA LYS A 89 7.27 -6.35 13.54
C LYS A 89 8.35 -5.68 12.70
N MET A 90 9.55 -5.50 13.28
CA MET A 90 10.73 -5.12 12.52
C MET A 90 11.04 -6.18 11.44
N GLY A 91 11.39 -5.74 10.23
CA GLY A 91 11.53 -6.62 9.06
C GLY A 91 10.20 -7.13 8.50
N GLY A 92 9.07 -6.71 9.06
CA GLY A 92 7.74 -7.01 8.53
C GLY A 92 7.52 -6.33 7.17
N ARG A 93 6.72 -6.96 6.32
CA ARG A 93 6.54 -6.53 4.92
C ARG A 93 5.11 -6.14 4.61
N ILE A 94 4.95 -5.26 3.64
CA ILE A 94 3.64 -4.77 3.17
C ILE A 94 3.57 -4.89 1.66
N VAL A 95 2.42 -5.32 1.14
CA VAL A 95 1.96 -5.02 -0.22
C VAL A 95 0.82 -4.02 -0.11
N ALA A 96 0.99 -2.83 -0.67
CA ALA A 96 -0.04 -1.79 -0.67
C ALA A 96 -0.47 -1.46 -2.10
N LEU A 97 -1.78 -1.28 -2.31
CA LEU A 97 -2.31 -0.76 -3.57
C LEU A 97 -2.18 0.76 -3.58
N ILE A 98 -1.50 1.27 -4.60
CA ILE A 98 -1.48 2.70 -4.93
C ILE A 98 -2.63 2.95 -5.89
N LYS A 99 -3.57 3.78 -5.47
CA LYS A 99 -4.77 4.14 -6.23
C LYS A 99 -4.68 5.62 -6.63
N PRO A 100 -4.27 5.94 -7.86
CA PRO A 100 -4.06 7.32 -8.29
C PRO A 100 -5.25 8.23 -8.03
N GLN A 101 -6.48 7.72 -8.13
CA GLN A 101 -7.71 8.47 -7.86
C GLN A 101 -7.84 8.97 -6.41
N PHE A 102 -7.12 8.39 -5.45
CA PHE A 102 -7.13 8.80 -4.04
C PHE A 102 -5.83 9.48 -3.61
N GLU A 103 -4.85 9.58 -4.50
CA GLU A 103 -3.52 10.17 -4.23
C GLU A 103 -3.28 11.49 -4.98
N ALA A 104 -3.86 11.65 -6.19
CA ALA A 104 -3.46 12.70 -7.13
C ALA A 104 -3.99 14.11 -6.81
N GLY A 105 -4.95 14.25 -5.89
CA GLY A 105 -5.70 15.49 -5.69
C GLY A 105 -6.89 15.63 -6.64
N ARG A 106 -7.91 16.37 -6.20
CA ARG A 106 -9.21 16.43 -6.91
C ARG A 106 -9.11 17.05 -8.30
N GLU A 107 -8.18 17.97 -8.51
CA GLU A 107 -7.97 18.70 -9.76
C GLU A 107 -7.43 17.80 -10.89
N LYS A 108 -6.76 16.70 -10.54
CA LYS A 108 -6.20 15.72 -11.48
C LYS A 108 -7.11 14.50 -11.71
N VAL A 109 -8.23 14.43 -11.00
CA VAL A 109 -9.21 13.35 -11.14
C VAL A 109 -10.30 13.79 -12.11
N GLY A 110 -10.44 13.06 -13.22
CA GLY A 110 -11.40 13.34 -14.27
C GLY A 110 -12.86 13.04 -13.88
N LYS A 111 -13.77 13.37 -14.80
CA LYS A 111 -15.19 12.96 -14.68
C LYS A 111 -15.25 11.44 -14.48
N LYS A 112 -16.09 10.96 -13.59
CA LYS A 112 -16.22 9.55 -13.18
C LYS A 112 -15.12 9.04 -12.23
N GLY A 113 -14.29 9.93 -11.66
CA GLY A 113 -13.30 9.50 -10.67
C GLY A 113 -12.09 8.75 -11.27
N VAL A 114 -11.75 8.98 -12.55
CA VAL A 114 -10.65 8.28 -13.21
C VAL A 114 -9.49 9.22 -13.48
N VAL A 115 -8.29 8.81 -13.10
CA VAL A 115 -7.02 9.46 -13.47
C VAL A 115 -6.51 8.83 -14.75
N ARG A 116 -6.33 9.64 -15.81
CA ARG A 116 -5.97 9.15 -17.16
C ARG A 116 -4.57 9.55 -17.60
N GLU A 117 -4.06 10.66 -17.06
CA GLU A 117 -2.77 11.22 -17.51
C GLU A 117 -1.60 10.38 -16.97
N PRO A 118 -0.76 9.78 -17.85
CA PRO A 118 0.39 9.00 -17.40
C PRO A 118 1.33 9.76 -16.46
N SER A 119 1.56 11.05 -16.73
CA SER A 119 2.38 11.91 -15.87
C SER A 119 1.85 12.00 -14.45
N THR A 120 0.53 12.02 -14.27
CA THR A 120 -0.10 12.02 -12.94
C THR A 120 0.14 10.69 -12.21
N HIS A 121 0.11 9.56 -12.93
CA HIS A 121 0.43 8.25 -12.35
C HIS A 121 1.89 8.19 -11.89
N ILE A 122 2.83 8.70 -12.71
CA ILE A 122 4.25 8.77 -12.36
C ILE A 122 4.45 9.60 -11.09
N GLU A 123 3.88 10.81 -11.04
CA GLU A 123 3.95 11.68 -9.85
C GLU A 123 3.39 11.01 -8.59
N VAL A 124 2.27 10.30 -8.71
CA VAL A 124 1.63 9.60 -7.59
C VAL A 124 2.52 8.49 -7.07
N ILE A 125 3.06 7.65 -7.95
CA ILE A 125 3.92 6.52 -7.54
C ILE A 125 5.20 7.05 -6.87
N ASP A 126 5.83 8.05 -7.46
CA ASP A 126 7.03 8.68 -6.91
C ASP A 126 6.76 9.26 -5.51
N ARG A 127 5.68 10.03 -5.37
CA ARG A 127 5.28 10.62 -4.08
C ARG A 127 5.00 9.55 -3.01
N VAL A 128 4.27 8.48 -3.35
CA VAL A 128 3.99 7.40 -2.41
C VAL A 128 5.27 6.67 -2.01
N SER A 129 6.21 6.47 -2.94
CA SER A 129 7.53 5.91 -2.67
C SER A 129 8.32 6.76 -1.67
N LYS A 130 8.35 8.07 -1.85
CA LYS A 130 8.98 9.03 -0.94
C LYS A 130 8.33 9.02 0.45
N ILE A 131 7.00 8.96 0.51
CA ILE A 131 6.26 8.84 1.77
C ILE A 131 6.63 7.54 2.49
N ALA A 132 6.68 6.41 1.77
CA ALA A 132 7.01 5.12 2.36
C ALA A 132 8.43 5.14 2.98
N VAL A 133 9.42 5.67 2.27
CA VAL A 133 10.79 5.79 2.77
C VAL A 133 10.86 6.71 4.00
N LYS A 134 10.19 7.85 3.95
CA LYS A 134 10.08 8.77 5.10
C LYS A 134 9.50 8.06 6.33
N GLU A 135 8.51 7.21 6.16
CA GLU A 135 7.88 6.49 7.26
C GLU A 135 8.70 5.28 7.78
N GLY A 136 9.87 5.02 7.22
CA GLY A 136 10.78 3.95 7.67
C GLY A 136 10.57 2.63 6.93
N PHE A 137 10.22 2.70 5.66
CA PHE A 137 10.17 1.53 4.79
C PHE A 137 11.29 1.56 3.76
N LYS A 138 11.82 0.39 3.45
CA LYS A 138 12.59 0.14 2.24
C LYS A 138 11.63 -0.35 1.16
N ILE A 139 11.82 0.13 -0.07
CA ILE A 139 11.07 -0.36 -1.23
C ILE A 139 11.75 -1.64 -1.72
N LEU A 140 10.99 -2.73 -1.79
CA LEU A 140 11.48 -4.01 -2.29
C LEU A 140 11.13 -4.21 -3.76
N ASP A 141 9.93 -3.76 -4.17
CA ASP A 141 9.45 -3.95 -5.53
C ASP A 141 8.30 -3.00 -5.86
N LEU A 142 8.01 -2.86 -7.15
CA LEU A 142 6.93 -2.05 -7.69
C LEU A 142 6.37 -2.74 -8.94
N ASP A 143 5.04 -2.86 -9.01
CA ASP A 143 4.34 -3.44 -10.16
C ASP A 143 2.98 -2.75 -10.35
N TYR A 144 2.26 -3.08 -11.42
CA TYR A 144 0.88 -2.65 -11.61
C TYR A 144 -0.10 -3.82 -11.46
N SER A 145 -1.33 -3.51 -11.05
CA SER A 145 -2.38 -4.51 -10.92
C SER A 145 -2.79 -5.03 -12.31
N PRO A 146 -2.89 -6.36 -12.51
CA PRO A 146 -3.37 -6.93 -13.76
C PRO A 146 -4.86 -6.66 -14.02
N ILE A 147 -5.58 -6.20 -13.00
CA ILE A 147 -6.99 -5.81 -13.10
C ILE A 147 -7.15 -4.34 -12.71
N LYS A 148 -8.08 -3.67 -13.37
CA LYS A 148 -8.44 -2.28 -13.05
C LYS A 148 -9.43 -2.19 -11.92
N GLY A 149 -9.43 -1.06 -11.22
CA GLY A 149 -10.45 -0.70 -10.26
C GLY A 149 -11.84 -0.56 -10.91
N PRO A 150 -12.92 -0.47 -10.09
CA PRO A 150 -14.31 -0.51 -10.56
C PRO A 150 -14.66 0.50 -11.66
N GLU A 151 -14.08 1.69 -11.62
CA GLU A 151 -14.31 2.76 -12.61
C GLU A 151 -13.30 2.74 -13.79
N GLY A 152 -12.43 1.73 -13.82
CA GLY A 152 -11.40 1.56 -14.82
C GLY A 152 -10.08 2.26 -14.51
N ASN A 153 -9.84 2.65 -13.24
CA ASN A 153 -8.55 3.16 -12.81
C ASN A 153 -7.48 2.08 -12.86
N ILE A 154 -6.31 2.42 -13.39
CA ILE A 154 -5.11 1.60 -13.24
C ILE A 154 -4.62 1.77 -11.81
N GLU A 155 -4.31 0.68 -11.15
CA GLU A 155 -3.79 0.65 -9.78
C GLU A 155 -2.42 -0.01 -9.77
N TYR A 156 -1.59 0.37 -8.81
CA TYR A 156 -0.21 -0.12 -8.70
C TYR A 156 0.00 -0.82 -7.37
N LEU A 157 1.02 -1.66 -7.31
CA LEU A 157 1.41 -2.42 -6.14
C LEU A 157 2.80 -1.97 -5.72
N ILE A 158 2.95 -1.56 -4.46
CA ILE A 158 4.26 -1.28 -3.87
C ILE A 158 4.54 -2.31 -2.77
N TYR A 159 5.72 -2.95 -2.85
CA TYR A 159 6.17 -3.92 -1.88
C TYR A 159 7.24 -3.31 -1.00
N LEU A 160 7.00 -3.31 0.30
CA LEU A 160 7.76 -2.57 1.31
C LEU A 160 8.24 -3.49 2.43
N GLU A 161 9.37 -3.14 3.04
CA GLU A 161 9.88 -3.78 4.26
C GLU A 161 10.11 -2.72 5.34
N LYS A 162 9.58 -2.95 6.54
CA LYS A 162 9.83 -2.10 7.71
C LYS A 162 11.29 -2.19 8.15
N ILE A 163 11.95 -1.05 8.23
CA ILE A 163 13.34 -0.93 8.67
C ILE A 163 13.46 0.01 9.89
N GLU A 164 14.56 -0.08 10.61
CA GLU A 164 14.83 0.80 11.76
C GLU A 164 15.24 2.20 11.34
N ASP A 165 15.97 2.29 10.24
CA ASP A 165 16.57 3.53 9.74
C ASP A 165 15.49 4.38 9.02
N LYS A 166 14.82 5.24 9.78
CA LYS A 166 13.88 6.21 9.21
C LYS A 166 14.65 7.39 8.62
N LEU A 167 14.16 7.86 7.48
CA LEU A 167 14.67 9.09 6.89
C LEU A 167 14.25 10.29 7.75
N GLU A 168 15.22 10.90 8.41
CA GLU A 168 15.02 12.18 9.10
C GLU A 168 15.13 13.31 8.08
N LEU A 169 14.05 14.07 7.94
CA LEU A 169 14.03 15.26 7.08
C LEU A 169 14.39 16.49 7.90
N GLU A 170 15.20 17.35 7.32
CA GLU A 170 15.43 18.69 7.87
C GLU A 170 14.13 19.50 7.89
N ASP A 171 14.03 20.44 8.83
CA ASP A 171 12.87 21.30 8.94
C ASP A 171 12.61 22.07 7.63
N GLY A 172 11.39 21.96 7.10
CA GLY A 172 10.94 22.64 5.91
C GLY A 172 11.14 21.88 4.58
N VAL A 173 11.76 20.69 4.61
CA VAL A 173 11.86 19.82 3.41
C VAL A 173 10.50 19.20 3.11
N LEU A 174 10.00 19.40 1.90
CA LEU A 174 8.76 18.78 1.45
C LEU A 174 9.03 17.34 0.99
N VAL A 175 8.02 16.48 1.11
CA VAL A 175 8.13 15.08 0.66
C VAL A 175 8.49 15.00 -0.82
N ASP A 176 7.95 15.89 -1.64
CA ASP A 176 8.20 15.91 -3.09
C ASP A 176 9.66 16.25 -3.44
N ASP A 177 10.39 16.92 -2.54
CA ASP A 177 11.80 17.30 -2.72
C ASP A 177 12.79 16.20 -2.29
N ILE A 178 12.29 15.08 -1.73
CA ILE A 178 13.13 13.96 -1.32
C ILE A 178 13.75 13.29 -2.54
N VAL A 179 15.07 13.09 -2.51
CA VAL A 179 15.78 12.14 -3.38
C VAL A 179 15.99 10.86 -2.55
N ILE A 180 15.42 9.76 -3.00
CA ILE A 180 15.51 8.49 -2.25
C ILE A 180 16.93 7.94 -2.38
N GLU A 181 17.59 7.71 -1.24
CA GLU A 181 18.91 7.09 -1.20
C GLU A 181 18.85 5.61 -1.65
N ASP A 182 19.92 5.13 -2.28
CA ASP A 182 20.02 3.80 -2.88
C ASP A 182 19.68 2.67 -1.91
N LYS A 183 20.03 2.84 -0.63
CA LYS A 183 19.75 1.84 0.42
C LYS A 183 18.27 1.55 0.65
N TYR A 184 17.38 2.47 0.25
CA TYR A 184 15.93 2.35 0.37
C TYR A 184 15.25 1.86 -0.91
N LEU A 185 15.99 1.74 -2.00
CA LEU A 185 15.50 1.31 -3.31
C LEU A 185 15.55 -0.21 -3.48
N PRO A 186 14.77 -0.76 -4.43
CA PRO A 186 14.91 -2.15 -4.84
C PRO A 186 16.35 -2.46 -5.25
N SER A 187 16.82 -3.67 -4.92
CA SER A 187 18.22 -4.07 -5.15
C SER A 187 18.66 -4.08 -6.62
N GLU A 188 17.73 -4.08 -7.54
CA GLU A 188 17.94 -4.03 -8.99
C GLU A 188 18.14 -2.60 -9.53
N ASN A 189 17.84 -1.58 -8.74
CA ASN A 189 18.03 -0.18 -9.10
C ASN A 189 19.33 0.34 -8.48
N ASN A 190 20.20 0.93 -9.32
CA ASN A 190 21.50 1.42 -8.88
C ASN A 190 21.41 2.76 -8.13
N ASN A 191 20.40 3.57 -8.46
CA ASN A 191 20.17 4.89 -7.89
C ASN A 191 18.71 5.33 -8.10
N TYR A 192 18.39 6.51 -7.60
CA TYR A 192 17.04 7.07 -7.73
C TYR A 192 16.62 7.37 -9.17
N GLU A 193 17.53 7.73 -10.06
CA GLU A 193 17.22 8.00 -11.48
C GLU A 193 16.79 6.69 -12.17
N ASP A 194 17.49 5.59 -11.91
CA ASP A 194 17.10 4.26 -12.41
C ASP A 194 15.72 3.85 -11.90
N TYR A 195 15.44 4.10 -10.61
CA TYR A 195 14.15 3.81 -10.02
C TYR A 195 13.04 4.67 -10.63
N TYR A 196 13.29 5.95 -10.85
CA TYR A 196 12.34 6.85 -11.50
C TYR A 196 12.05 6.43 -12.95
N SER A 197 13.08 6.06 -13.71
CA SER A 197 12.93 5.50 -15.06
C SER A 197 12.14 4.20 -15.07
N ARG A 198 12.28 3.38 -14.04
CA ARG A 198 11.43 2.20 -13.85
C ARG A 198 9.97 2.56 -13.65
N ILE A 199 9.66 3.60 -12.87
CA ILE A 199 8.28 4.10 -12.69
C ILE A 199 7.70 4.53 -14.04
N GLU A 200 8.44 5.30 -14.84
CA GLU A 200 8.00 5.76 -16.16
C GLU A 200 7.65 4.58 -17.07
N LYS A 201 8.54 3.60 -17.16
CA LYS A 201 8.32 2.37 -17.97
C LYS A 201 7.12 1.58 -17.47
N LEU A 202 6.97 1.40 -16.17
CA LEU A 202 5.85 0.69 -15.56
C LEU A 202 4.50 1.36 -15.91
N VAL A 203 4.46 2.69 -15.85
CA VAL A 203 3.26 3.45 -16.21
C VAL A 203 2.96 3.31 -17.71
N GLU A 204 3.95 3.38 -18.58
CA GLU A 204 3.78 3.15 -20.02
C GLU A 204 3.21 1.76 -20.31
N GLU A 205 3.78 0.72 -19.70
CA GLU A 205 3.32 -0.66 -19.84
C GLU A 205 1.87 -0.83 -19.36
N SER A 206 1.53 -0.28 -18.19
CA SER A 206 0.17 -0.38 -17.63
C SER A 206 -0.89 0.30 -18.49
N HIS A 207 -0.55 1.42 -19.15
CA HIS A 207 -1.46 2.12 -20.07
C HIS A 207 -1.59 1.41 -21.42
N SER A 208 -0.61 0.62 -21.83
CA SER A 208 -0.65 -0.14 -23.08
C SER A 208 -1.58 -1.35 -23.04
N LEU A 209 -2.00 -1.81 -21.85
CA LEU A 209 -2.93 -2.92 -21.69
C LEU A 209 -4.34 -2.62 -22.28
N ASP A 210 -4.69 -1.34 -22.43
CA ASP A 210 -5.97 -0.92 -23.01
C ASP A 210 -6.06 -1.13 -24.53
N ASN A 211 -4.94 -1.42 -25.17
CA ASN A 211 -4.84 -1.57 -26.63
C ASN A 211 -4.83 -3.04 -27.10
N LYS A 212 -5.07 -3.99 -26.20
CA LYS A 212 -5.20 -5.41 -26.48
C LYS A 212 -6.60 -5.91 -26.15
#